data_e75024f8e60c8f439ca69ba3674fa41d
#
_entry.id   e75024f8e60c8f439ca69ba3674fa41d
#
_cell.length_a   1.000
_cell.length_b   1.000
_cell.length_c   1.000
_cell.angle_alpha   90.00
_cell.angle_beta   90.00
_cell.angle_gamma   90.00
#
_symmetry.space_group_name_H-M   'P 1'
#
loop_
_entity.id
_entity.type
_entity.pdbx_description
1 polymer ?
#
loop_
_entity_poly.entity_id
_entity_poly.type
_entity_poly.pdbx_seq_one_letter_code
_entity_poly.pdbx_strand_id
1 'polypeptide(L)'
;MKLAILGGGGVRIPLFVRGVLSRPGASFREICLFEPDQARRQTISRLAVEVAAALGHRDAVRVTADVEEAFTGADFVFSAIRVGGDRGRLIDEEVALRRGLVGQETTGAGGCAMALRTIPVVLSYCEALARYAPGAVLINFTNPAGLITQAVSLHAAVRAVGVCDTPSGALDRLAEFLGADRDEVGFSYGGLNHLGWITSFTVAGRERIGTLLDRYEELQRFDHRFEAFDPDFVRRLGAIPTEYDYYYYEPRRYVAAVARAGASRGADVLRLNTGLLADIAKAFDSGDVRDAWRAYSTQMGIRRASYMRTDMAGEGMPLAPTAADGHGADAGAPATAGSGVAGGHGATTGQDAADAAEEDLAGGTGSARPGGYEGVALQVIAALSGRRPGAVIVNTRNGASLPFLDPDDVVEVPAHIGGGGIAPLAGGALPRSARGLVTQVKEYEREVVSAAVTGDAERAALALALHPLVPGVSVAREMMSEYRERHGPDLAYLH
;
A
#
# COMPACT_ATOMS: atom_id res chain seq x y z
N MET A 1 11.02 22.55 6.60
CA MET A 1 11.01 21.21 7.23
C MET A 1 11.97 20.30 6.49
N LYS A 2 12.53 19.29 7.16
CA LYS A 2 13.27 18.17 6.54
C LYS A 2 12.41 16.91 6.58
N LEU A 3 12.29 16.24 5.45
CA LEU A 3 11.65 14.93 5.30
C LEU A 3 12.73 13.90 4.99
N ALA A 4 12.93 12.92 5.86
CA ALA A 4 13.74 11.75 5.55
C ALA A 4 12.84 10.63 5.00
N ILE A 5 13.32 9.88 4.01
CA ILE A 5 12.59 8.77 3.39
C ILE A 5 13.42 7.50 3.54
N LEU A 6 12.97 6.58 4.38
CA LEU A 6 13.50 5.22 4.48
C LEU A 6 13.01 4.38 3.30
N GLY A 7 13.93 3.79 2.54
CA GLY A 7 13.64 3.11 1.29
C GLY A 7 13.58 4.06 0.10
N GLY A 8 14.52 5.02 0.05
CA GLY A 8 14.63 6.03 -1.00
C GLY A 8 14.84 5.48 -2.41
N GLY A 9 15.20 4.18 -2.56
CA GLY A 9 15.26 3.44 -3.82
C GLY A 9 14.02 2.61 -4.13
N GLY A 10 12.93 2.79 -3.40
CA GLY A 10 11.65 2.15 -3.67
C GLY A 10 11.05 2.67 -4.99
N VAL A 11 10.48 1.76 -5.79
CA VAL A 11 9.99 2.08 -7.14
C VAL A 11 8.89 3.16 -7.19
N ARG A 12 8.26 3.51 -6.09
CA ARG A 12 7.26 4.59 -6.04
C ARG A 12 7.84 5.95 -5.64
N ILE A 13 9.12 6.00 -5.25
CA ILE A 13 9.74 7.22 -4.71
C ILE A 13 9.80 8.37 -5.72
N PRO A 14 10.09 8.17 -7.02
CA PRO A 14 10.05 9.27 -7.98
C PRO A 14 8.67 9.96 -8.05
N LEU A 15 7.57 9.19 -8.05
CA LEU A 15 6.21 9.76 -7.99
C LEU A 15 5.92 10.44 -6.66
N PHE A 16 6.40 9.88 -5.55
CA PHE A 16 6.26 10.50 -4.24
C PHE A 16 6.96 11.86 -4.17
N VAL A 17 8.22 11.93 -4.59
CA VAL A 17 9.00 13.18 -4.65
C VAL A 17 8.32 14.19 -5.57
N ARG A 18 7.85 13.76 -6.75
CA ARG A 18 7.07 14.60 -7.66
C ARG A 18 5.81 15.15 -6.96
N GLY A 19 5.02 14.28 -6.33
CA GLY A 19 3.80 14.67 -5.63
C GLY A 19 4.03 15.63 -4.47
N VAL A 20 5.15 15.49 -3.75
CA VAL A 20 5.57 16.41 -2.67
C VAL A 20 5.93 17.77 -3.23
N LEU A 21 6.76 17.83 -4.28
CA LEU A 21 7.34 19.07 -4.79
C LEU A 21 6.37 19.86 -5.69
N SER A 22 5.41 19.20 -6.33
CA SER A 22 4.41 19.87 -7.18
C SER A 22 3.29 20.56 -6.39
N ARG A 23 3.22 20.38 -5.07
CA ARG A 23 2.13 20.97 -4.26
C ARG A 23 2.46 22.39 -3.81
N PRO A 24 1.56 23.36 -4.04
CA PRO A 24 1.67 24.68 -3.43
C PRO A 24 1.65 24.56 -1.91
N GLY A 25 2.64 25.16 -1.23
CA GLY A 25 2.70 25.22 0.23
C GLY A 25 3.39 24.06 0.94
N ALA A 26 3.80 22.98 0.25
CA ALA A 26 4.68 21.96 0.83
C ALA A 26 6.14 22.48 0.81
N SER A 27 6.53 23.30 1.78
CA SER A 27 7.90 23.83 1.85
C SER A 27 8.79 22.86 2.64
N PHE A 28 9.28 21.83 1.98
CA PHE A 28 10.44 21.09 2.47
C PHE A 28 11.71 21.81 2.01
N ARG A 29 12.55 22.17 2.99
CA ARG A 29 13.90 22.69 2.69
C ARG A 29 14.82 21.56 2.21
N GLU A 30 14.50 20.32 2.62
CA GLU A 30 15.29 19.12 2.32
C GLU A 30 14.40 17.89 2.32
N ILE A 31 14.57 17.04 1.31
CA ILE A 31 14.07 15.66 1.22
C ILE A 31 15.30 14.77 1.13
N CYS A 32 15.53 13.94 2.16
CA CYS A 32 16.69 13.05 2.21
C CYS A 32 16.26 11.60 1.94
N LEU A 33 16.70 11.04 0.83
CA LEU A 33 16.44 9.66 0.43
C LEU A 33 17.51 8.74 1.02
N PHE A 34 17.16 7.99 2.05
CA PHE A 34 18.03 6.95 2.60
C PHE A 34 17.80 5.63 1.86
N GLU A 35 18.86 5.12 1.23
CA GLU A 35 18.85 3.83 0.52
C GLU A 35 20.22 3.14 0.66
N PRO A 36 20.32 2.01 1.37
CA PRO A 36 21.60 1.31 1.53
C PRO A 36 22.05 0.57 0.26
N ASP A 37 21.11 0.18 -0.62
CA ASP A 37 21.44 -0.53 -1.86
C ASP A 37 21.99 0.42 -2.91
N GLN A 38 23.24 0.14 -3.37
CA GLN A 38 23.92 1.00 -4.33
C GLN A 38 23.23 1.03 -5.70
N ALA A 39 22.74 -0.10 -6.19
CA ALA A 39 22.10 -0.17 -7.50
C ALA A 39 20.79 0.63 -7.50
N ARG A 40 20.00 0.56 -6.41
CA ARG A 40 18.79 1.36 -6.25
C ARG A 40 19.09 2.86 -6.11
N ARG A 41 20.19 3.23 -5.42
CA ARG A 41 20.62 4.63 -5.39
C ARG A 41 20.96 5.17 -6.77
N GLN A 42 21.66 4.38 -7.57
CA GLN A 42 22.11 4.76 -8.93
C GLN A 42 20.99 4.77 -9.97
N THR A 43 19.85 4.17 -9.66
CA THR A 43 18.69 4.08 -10.56
C THR A 43 17.51 4.90 -10.01
N ILE A 44 16.70 4.33 -9.14
CA ILE A 44 15.44 4.93 -8.67
C ILE A 44 15.66 6.22 -7.87
N SER A 45 16.63 6.22 -6.93
CA SER A 45 16.90 7.44 -6.15
C SER A 45 17.47 8.55 -7.04
N ARG A 46 18.33 8.21 -8.00
CA ARG A 46 18.82 9.15 -9.00
C ARG A 46 17.68 9.70 -9.86
N LEU A 47 16.76 8.85 -10.32
CA LEU A 47 15.59 9.30 -11.07
C LEU A 47 14.72 10.27 -10.25
N ALA A 48 14.55 10.03 -8.95
CA ALA A 48 13.82 10.96 -8.08
C ALA A 48 14.51 12.33 -7.97
N VAL A 49 15.85 12.39 -7.96
CA VAL A 49 16.62 13.64 -8.01
C VAL A 49 16.43 14.36 -9.34
N GLU A 50 16.44 13.63 -10.46
CA GLU A 50 16.23 14.23 -11.79
C GLU A 50 14.77 14.75 -11.95
N VAL A 51 13.78 14.06 -11.37
CA VAL A 51 12.40 14.58 -11.28
C VAL A 51 12.35 15.88 -10.48
N ALA A 52 13.04 15.96 -9.35
CA ALA A 52 13.13 17.18 -8.57
C ALA A 52 13.83 18.31 -9.34
N ALA A 53 14.88 17.98 -10.10
CA ALA A 53 15.59 18.92 -10.96
C ALA A 53 14.68 19.51 -12.04
N ALA A 54 13.88 18.67 -12.72
CA ALA A 54 12.93 19.10 -13.73
C ALA A 54 11.83 20.04 -13.16
N LEU A 55 11.50 19.88 -11.87
CA LEU A 55 10.58 20.77 -11.15
C LEU A 55 11.26 22.03 -10.58
N GLY A 56 12.56 22.23 -10.81
CA GLY A 56 13.33 23.38 -10.28
C GLY A 56 13.75 23.23 -8.81
N HIS A 57 13.72 22.01 -8.27
CA HIS A 57 13.98 21.72 -6.85
C HIS A 57 15.17 20.76 -6.63
N ARG A 58 16.18 20.76 -7.53
CA ARG A 58 17.31 19.82 -7.46
C ARG A 58 18.00 19.83 -6.10
N ASP A 59 18.24 21.00 -5.56
CA ASP A 59 18.99 21.18 -4.30
C ASP A 59 18.18 20.78 -3.06
N ALA A 60 16.88 20.56 -3.21
CA ALA A 60 16.01 20.12 -2.13
C ALA A 60 16.07 18.61 -1.90
N VAL A 61 16.63 17.80 -2.84
CA VAL A 61 16.65 16.33 -2.73
C VAL A 61 18.08 15.82 -2.62
N ARG A 62 18.36 15.10 -1.55
CA ARG A 62 19.64 14.43 -1.30
C ARG A 62 19.45 12.91 -1.22
N VAL A 63 20.49 12.17 -1.57
CA VAL A 63 20.52 10.71 -1.45
C VAL A 63 21.71 10.30 -0.59
N THR A 64 21.47 9.43 0.39
CA THR A 64 22.52 8.93 1.28
C THR A 64 22.35 7.45 1.60
N ALA A 65 23.43 6.79 1.97
CA ALA A 65 23.43 5.45 2.57
C ALA A 65 23.66 5.51 4.09
N ASP A 66 23.80 6.71 4.66
CA ASP A 66 24.04 6.94 6.07
C ASP A 66 22.73 7.36 6.78
N VAL A 67 22.32 6.57 7.77
CA VAL A 67 21.10 6.80 8.53
C VAL A 67 21.21 8.02 9.45
N GLU A 68 22.39 8.30 9.98
CA GLU A 68 22.64 9.50 10.80
C GLU A 68 22.46 10.76 9.96
N GLU A 69 23.06 10.79 8.77
CA GLU A 69 22.89 11.90 7.81
C GLU A 69 21.42 12.08 7.41
N ALA A 70 20.72 10.98 7.18
CA ALA A 70 19.31 11.02 6.83
C ALA A 70 18.43 11.61 7.94
N PHE A 71 18.64 11.19 9.19
CA PHE A 71 17.76 11.55 10.30
C PHE A 71 18.12 12.86 10.97
N THR A 72 19.40 13.25 11.02
CA THR A 72 19.81 14.49 11.70
C THR A 72 18.99 15.68 11.18
N GLY A 73 18.25 16.33 12.10
CA GLY A 73 17.39 17.47 11.81
C GLY A 73 16.12 17.16 11.01
N ALA A 74 15.70 15.92 10.93
CA ALA A 74 14.43 15.55 10.33
C ALA A 74 13.25 15.98 11.21
N ASP A 75 12.22 16.55 10.57
CA ASP A 75 10.93 16.82 11.21
C ASP A 75 9.98 15.62 11.05
N PHE A 76 10.10 14.95 9.90
CA PHE A 76 9.32 13.76 9.55
C PHE A 76 10.20 12.69 8.92
N VAL A 77 9.88 11.43 9.22
CA VAL A 77 10.45 10.26 8.55
C VAL A 77 9.32 9.48 7.90
N PHE A 78 9.38 9.32 6.58
CA PHE A 78 8.47 8.46 5.84
C PHE A 78 9.14 7.11 5.59
N SER A 79 8.55 6.03 6.09
CA SER A 79 9.08 4.67 5.94
C SER A 79 8.31 3.90 4.87
N ALA A 80 9.02 3.43 3.83
CA ALA A 80 8.50 2.61 2.75
C ALA A 80 9.51 1.51 2.35
N ILE A 81 10.10 0.85 3.36
CA ILE A 81 11.08 -0.21 3.16
C ILE A 81 10.40 -1.55 2.85
N ARG A 82 11.18 -2.45 2.25
CA ARG A 82 10.81 -3.86 2.04
C ARG A 82 12.02 -4.74 2.34
N VAL A 83 12.06 -5.30 3.53
CA VAL A 83 13.10 -6.26 3.93
C VAL A 83 12.98 -7.54 3.10
N GLY A 84 14.08 -8.04 2.56
CA GLY A 84 14.12 -9.16 1.62
C GLY A 84 13.72 -8.77 0.17
N GLY A 85 13.34 -7.52 -0.09
CA GLY A 85 12.99 -7.01 -1.42
C GLY A 85 11.82 -7.76 -2.08
N ASP A 86 11.75 -7.70 -3.42
CA ASP A 86 10.69 -8.36 -4.19
C ASP A 86 10.86 -9.89 -4.18
N ARG A 87 12.08 -10.39 -3.98
CA ARG A 87 12.33 -11.83 -3.83
C ARG A 87 11.76 -12.38 -2.53
N GLY A 88 11.91 -11.63 -1.41
CA GLY A 88 11.29 -11.99 -0.14
C GLY A 88 9.76 -12.05 -0.28
N ARG A 89 9.16 -11.08 -0.95
CA ARG A 89 7.72 -11.10 -1.26
C ARG A 89 7.31 -12.37 -2.03
N LEU A 90 8.07 -12.75 -3.07
CA LEU A 90 7.79 -13.95 -3.85
C LEU A 90 7.79 -15.21 -2.95
N ILE A 91 8.76 -15.32 -2.04
CA ILE A 91 8.82 -16.42 -1.06
C ILE A 91 7.59 -16.42 -0.16
N ASP A 92 7.18 -15.25 0.34
CA ASP A 92 6.00 -15.09 1.20
C ASP A 92 4.73 -15.63 0.54
N GLU A 93 4.54 -15.30 -0.74
CA GLU A 93 3.38 -15.74 -1.51
C GLU A 93 3.45 -17.23 -1.86
N GLU A 94 4.59 -17.72 -2.33
CA GLU A 94 4.76 -19.11 -2.81
C GLU A 94 4.56 -20.15 -1.70
N VAL A 95 5.06 -19.91 -0.49
CA VAL A 95 4.94 -20.88 0.63
C VAL A 95 3.47 -21.16 0.96
N ALA A 96 2.62 -20.15 0.92
CA ALA A 96 1.19 -20.30 1.11
C ALA A 96 0.50 -20.94 -0.10
N LEU A 97 0.79 -20.46 -1.32
CA LEU A 97 0.16 -20.93 -2.57
C LEU A 97 0.43 -22.42 -2.83
N ARG A 98 1.63 -22.92 -2.53
CA ARG A 98 1.96 -24.36 -2.65
C ARG A 98 1.08 -25.26 -1.78
N ARG A 99 0.46 -24.71 -0.75
CA ARG A 99 -0.48 -25.39 0.16
C ARG A 99 -1.95 -25.12 -0.17
N GLY A 100 -2.21 -24.44 -1.29
CA GLY A 100 -3.57 -24.02 -1.67
C GLY A 100 -4.16 -22.97 -0.73
N LEU A 101 -3.31 -22.18 -0.09
CA LEU A 101 -3.70 -21.09 0.81
C LEU A 101 -3.49 -19.73 0.16
N VAL A 102 -4.08 -18.69 0.75
CA VAL A 102 -3.89 -17.31 0.28
C VAL A 102 -2.43 -16.91 0.41
N GLY A 103 -1.78 -16.63 -0.71
CA GLY A 103 -0.42 -16.13 -0.83
C GLY A 103 -0.42 -14.65 -1.19
N GLN A 104 -0.83 -13.81 -0.24
CA GLN A 104 -0.83 -12.36 -0.36
C GLN A 104 0.25 -11.75 0.54
N GLU A 105 0.92 -10.69 0.08
CA GLU A 105 2.13 -10.15 0.74
C GLU A 105 1.89 -9.56 2.14
N THR A 106 0.68 -9.11 2.46
CA THR A 106 0.37 -8.39 3.71
C THR A 106 -0.71 -9.06 4.55
N THR A 107 -1.40 -10.06 3.98
CA THR A 107 -2.52 -10.76 4.61
C THR A 107 -2.19 -12.24 4.73
N GLY A 108 -2.57 -12.86 5.84
CA GLY A 108 -2.33 -14.29 6.04
C GLY A 108 -0.87 -14.61 6.33
N ALA A 109 -0.45 -15.77 5.82
CA ALA A 109 0.89 -16.30 6.08
C ALA A 109 2.00 -15.44 5.48
N GLY A 110 1.78 -14.85 4.30
CA GLY A 110 2.73 -13.92 3.69
C GLY A 110 2.92 -12.67 4.53
N GLY A 111 1.83 -12.10 5.07
CA GLY A 111 1.90 -10.96 6.00
C GLY A 111 2.67 -11.28 7.28
N CYS A 112 2.51 -12.50 7.83
CA CYS A 112 3.28 -12.97 8.98
C CYS A 112 4.79 -12.98 8.67
N ALA A 113 5.20 -13.65 7.60
CA ALA A 113 6.61 -13.75 7.22
C ALA A 113 7.22 -12.38 6.92
N MET A 114 6.48 -11.49 6.23
CA MET A 114 6.92 -10.12 5.98
C MET A 114 7.09 -9.33 7.28
N ALA A 115 6.13 -9.42 8.22
CA ALA A 115 6.20 -8.72 9.49
C ALA A 115 7.39 -9.19 10.34
N LEU A 116 7.59 -10.51 10.45
CA LEU A 116 8.73 -11.09 11.18
C LEU A 116 10.07 -10.56 10.69
N ARG A 117 10.29 -10.44 9.37
CA ARG A 117 11.53 -9.88 8.81
C ARG A 117 11.65 -8.36 9.03
N THR A 118 10.53 -7.66 9.01
CA THR A 118 10.52 -6.20 8.91
C THR A 118 10.53 -5.52 10.27
N ILE A 119 9.84 -6.08 11.28
CA ILE A 119 9.72 -5.48 12.63
C ILE A 119 11.09 -5.22 13.26
N PRO A 120 12.05 -6.17 13.33
CA PRO A 120 13.36 -5.91 13.95
C PRO A 120 14.12 -4.77 13.25
N VAL A 121 14.06 -4.72 11.93
CA VAL A 121 14.73 -3.68 11.12
C VAL A 121 14.10 -2.30 11.36
N VAL A 122 12.77 -2.21 11.39
CA VAL A 122 12.09 -0.94 11.69
C VAL A 122 12.38 -0.47 13.11
N LEU A 123 12.38 -1.36 14.09
CA LEU A 123 12.73 -1.01 15.47
C LEU A 123 14.16 -0.49 15.58
N SER A 124 15.13 -1.07 14.88
CA SER A 124 16.50 -0.53 14.84
C SER A 124 16.57 0.87 14.22
N TYR A 125 15.78 1.16 13.18
CA TYR A 125 15.65 2.53 12.66
C TYR A 125 14.96 3.47 13.64
N CYS A 126 14.00 3.00 14.44
CA CYS A 126 13.38 3.80 15.49
C CYS A 126 14.39 4.17 16.61
N GLU A 127 15.31 3.28 16.96
CA GLU A 127 16.40 3.59 17.89
C GLU A 127 17.31 4.71 17.32
N ALA A 128 17.69 4.59 16.05
CA ALA A 128 18.44 5.64 15.37
C ALA A 128 17.66 6.95 15.30
N LEU A 129 16.35 6.90 15.01
CA LEU A 129 15.48 8.08 14.98
C LEU A 129 15.39 8.75 16.35
N ALA A 130 15.19 7.99 17.42
CA ALA A 130 15.17 8.50 18.78
C ALA A 130 16.50 9.21 19.18
N ARG A 131 17.60 8.73 18.61
CA ARG A 131 18.95 9.31 18.85
C ARG A 131 19.20 10.58 18.04
N TYR A 132 18.91 10.57 16.73
CA TYR A 132 19.34 11.62 15.82
C TYR A 132 18.27 12.69 15.55
N ALA A 133 16.98 12.35 15.76
CA ALA A 133 15.84 13.28 15.60
C ALA A 133 14.68 12.93 16.56
N PRO A 134 14.85 13.07 17.88
CA PRO A 134 13.88 12.63 18.89
C PRO A 134 12.52 13.35 18.80
N GLY A 135 12.46 14.50 18.13
CA GLY A 135 11.22 15.25 17.91
C GLY A 135 10.46 14.85 16.63
N ALA A 136 11.07 14.06 15.76
CA ALA A 136 10.47 13.68 14.48
C ALA A 136 9.26 12.74 14.67
N VAL A 137 8.38 12.74 13.65
CA VAL A 137 7.27 11.79 13.57
C VAL A 137 7.56 10.77 12.46
N LEU A 138 7.47 9.48 12.81
CA LEU A 138 7.53 8.39 11.85
C LEU A 138 6.16 8.21 11.20
N ILE A 139 6.09 8.38 9.88
CA ILE A 139 4.93 8.07 9.05
C ILE A 139 5.22 6.72 8.38
N ASN A 140 4.61 5.68 8.91
CA ASN A 140 4.86 4.32 8.46
C ASN A 140 3.93 3.92 7.30
N PHE A 141 4.51 3.71 6.11
CA PHE A 141 3.88 3.05 4.97
C PHE A 141 4.47 1.65 4.71
N THR A 142 5.47 1.26 5.52
CA THR A 142 6.07 -0.08 5.44
C THR A 142 5.03 -1.11 5.86
N ASN A 143 4.82 -2.07 4.99
CA ASN A 143 3.85 -3.15 5.19
C ASN A 143 4.43 -4.35 5.99
N PRO A 144 3.55 -5.11 6.65
CA PRO A 144 2.13 -4.85 6.93
C PRO A 144 1.97 -3.67 7.88
N ALA A 145 1.30 -2.58 7.40
CA ALA A 145 1.37 -1.30 8.10
C ALA A 145 0.76 -1.33 9.51
N GLY A 146 -0.28 -2.10 9.75
CA GLY A 146 -0.88 -2.31 11.07
C GLY A 146 0.11 -2.95 12.04
N LEU A 147 0.70 -4.10 11.66
CA LEU A 147 1.68 -4.85 12.47
C LEU A 147 2.93 -4.03 12.78
N ILE A 148 3.50 -3.35 11.78
CA ILE A 148 4.68 -2.50 11.97
C ILE A 148 4.35 -1.33 12.90
N THR A 149 3.21 -0.67 12.71
CA THR A 149 2.80 0.45 13.58
C THR A 149 2.53 -0.04 15.01
N GLN A 150 1.95 -1.24 15.19
CA GLN A 150 1.74 -1.87 16.49
C GLN A 150 3.10 -2.10 17.19
N ALA A 151 4.07 -2.70 16.50
CA ALA A 151 5.41 -2.95 17.04
C ALA A 151 6.10 -1.65 17.47
N VAL A 152 6.10 -0.63 16.61
CA VAL A 152 6.67 0.69 16.92
C VAL A 152 5.96 1.34 18.10
N SER A 153 4.62 1.31 18.15
CA SER A 153 3.84 1.91 19.23
C SER A 153 4.10 1.29 20.60
N LEU A 154 4.45 0.00 20.65
CA LEU A 154 4.68 -0.73 21.90
C LEU A 154 6.15 -0.75 22.31
N HIS A 155 7.09 -0.77 21.35
CA HIS A 155 8.49 -1.09 21.63
C HIS A 155 9.48 0.02 21.24
N ALA A 156 9.03 1.15 20.71
CA ALA A 156 9.92 2.25 20.35
C ALA A 156 9.53 3.57 21.03
N ALA A 157 10.55 4.38 21.37
CA ALA A 157 10.38 5.70 21.98
C ALA A 157 10.24 6.81 20.93
N VAL A 158 9.43 6.57 19.87
CA VAL A 158 9.20 7.53 18.78
C VAL A 158 7.69 7.73 18.56
N ARG A 159 7.33 8.93 18.12
CA ARG A 159 5.95 9.18 17.69
C ARG A 159 5.74 8.58 16.31
N ALA A 160 4.73 7.74 16.14
CA ALA A 160 4.46 7.08 14.88
C ALA A 160 2.99 7.09 14.50
N VAL A 161 2.73 7.03 13.21
CA VAL A 161 1.41 6.82 12.61
C VAL A 161 1.57 5.97 11.37
N GLY A 162 0.72 4.95 11.21
CA GLY A 162 0.69 4.16 9.98
C GLY A 162 -0.31 4.74 8.99
N VAL A 163 0.02 4.67 7.70
CA VAL A 163 -0.84 5.15 6.61
C VAL A 163 -1.05 4.07 5.56
N CYS A 164 -2.26 4.03 5.01
CA CYS A 164 -2.64 3.19 3.88
C CYS A 164 -3.52 4.02 2.93
N ASP A 165 -3.41 3.77 1.63
CA ASP A 165 -4.21 4.45 0.62
C ASP A 165 -5.54 3.75 0.29
N THR A 166 -5.69 2.49 0.68
CA THR A 166 -6.89 1.67 0.41
C THR A 166 -8.19 2.31 0.87
N PRO A 167 -8.39 2.68 2.16
CA PRO A 167 -9.68 3.23 2.58
C PRO A 167 -9.96 4.61 1.98
N SER A 168 -8.93 5.45 1.82
CA SER A 168 -9.09 6.76 1.17
C SER A 168 -9.46 6.61 -0.30
N GLY A 169 -8.82 5.68 -1.01
CA GLY A 169 -9.14 5.36 -2.39
C GLY A 169 -10.57 4.83 -2.57
N ALA A 170 -11.04 3.99 -1.65
CA ALA A 170 -12.43 3.51 -1.65
C ALA A 170 -13.42 4.68 -1.48
N LEU A 171 -13.19 5.58 -0.51
CA LEU A 171 -14.02 6.76 -0.30
C LEU A 171 -14.05 7.69 -1.52
N ASP A 172 -12.91 7.88 -2.19
CA ASP A 172 -12.83 8.71 -3.39
C ASP A 172 -13.66 8.09 -4.55
N ARG A 173 -13.62 6.76 -4.73
CA ARG A 173 -14.45 6.07 -5.73
C ARG A 173 -15.94 6.15 -5.43
N LEU A 174 -16.34 6.03 -4.18
CA LEU A 174 -17.75 6.17 -3.77
C LEU A 174 -18.25 7.59 -3.99
N ALA A 175 -17.43 8.61 -3.71
CA ALA A 175 -17.76 10.01 -4.01
C ALA A 175 -17.94 10.24 -5.52
N GLU A 176 -16.98 9.75 -6.33
CA GLU A 176 -17.04 9.84 -7.78
C GLU A 176 -18.27 9.13 -8.36
N PHE A 177 -18.59 7.92 -7.88
CA PHE A 177 -19.80 7.17 -8.29
C PHE A 177 -21.09 7.94 -8.01
N LEU A 178 -21.17 8.68 -6.91
CA LEU A 178 -22.31 9.51 -6.55
C LEU A 178 -22.28 10.91 -7.18
N GLY A 179 -21.22 11.28 -7.90
CA GLY A 179 -21.02 12.62 -8.44
C GLY A 179 -20.86 13.69 -7.35
N ALA A 180 -20.35 13.33 -6.19
CA ALA A 180 -20.18 14.19 -5.03
C ALA A 180 -18.79 14.80 -4.95
N ASP A 181 -18.68 16.06 -4.49
CA ASP A 181 -17.39 16.63 -4.11
C ASP A 181 -16.88 15.92 -2.84
N ARG A 182 -15.62 15.54 -2.85
CA ARG A 182 -14.97 14.87 -1.71
C ARG A 182 -14.98 15.72 -0.43
N ASP A 183 -15.04 17.04 -0.55
CA ASP A 183 -15.11 17.95 0.60
C ASP A 183 -16.50 17.96 1.26
N GLU A 184 -17.55 17.50 0.55
CA GLU A 184 -18.91 17.32 1.09
C GLU A 184 -19.14 15.94 1.72
N VAL A 185 -18.15 15.01 1.58
CA VAL A 185 -18.28 13.63 2.07
C VAL A 185 -17.91 13.53 3.52
N GLY A 186 -18.86 13.05 4.33
CA GLY A 186 -18.62 12.49 5.66
C GLY A 186 -18.65 10.97 5.60
N PHE A 187 -17.98 10.30 6.54
CA PHE A 187 -17.90 8.85 6.56
C PHE A 187 -17.65 8.31 7.96
N SER A 188 -18.00 7.04 8.16
CA SER A 188 -17.53 6.21 9.27
C SER A 188 -16.80 5.00 8.72
N TYR A 189 -15.63 4.71 9.27
CA TYR A 189 -14.77 3.60 8.88
C TYR A 189 -14.15 2.97 10.13
N GLY A 190 -13.90 1.68 10.10
CA GLY A 190 -13.18 1.01 11.18
C GLY A 190 -12.73 -0.38 10.80
N GLY A 191 -11.66 -0.83 11.45
CA GLY A 191 -11.07 -2.13 11.26
C GLY A 191 -9.59 -2.17 11.60
N LEU A 192 -8.88 -3.09 10.95
CA LEU A 192 -7.43 -3.20 10.96
C LEU A 192 -6.90 -2.86 9.58
N ASN A 193 -5.60 -2.62 9.47
CA ASN A 193 -5.00 -2.42 8.16
C ASN A 193 -5.26 -3.64 7.25
N HIS A 194 -5.81 -3.40 6.07
CA HIS A 194 -6.24 -4.42 5.12
C HIS A 194 -7.37 -5.36 5.62
N LEU A 195 -8.16 -4.89 6.57
CA LEU A 195 -9.35 -5.57 7.07
C LEU A 195 -10.31 -4.53 7.67
N GLY A 196 -11.08 -3.85 6.82
CA GLY A 196 -11.86 -2.70 7.26
C GLY A 196 -13.10 -2.40 6.41
N TRP A 197 -14.06 -1.73 7.03
CA TRP A 197 -15.39 -1.47 6.46
C TRP A 197 -15.80 0.00 6.56
N ILE A 198 -16.38 0.50 5.47
CA ILE A 198 -17.11 1.78 5.46
C ILE A 198 -18.53 1.50 5.94
N THR A 199 -18.89 2.05 7.11
CA THR A 199 -20.16 1.76 7.78
C THR A 199 -21.18 2.91 7.68
N SER A 200 -20.74 4.11 7.23
CA SER A 200 -21.56 5.25 6.90
C SER A 200 -20.87 6.07 5.82
N PHE A 201 -21.66 6.63 4.92
CA PHE A 201 -21.17 7.51 3.86
C PHE A 201 -22.20 8.61 3.64
N THR A 202 -21.86 9.85 3.96
CA THR A 202 -22.77 10.98 3.82
C THR A 202 -22.28 11.94 2.73
N VAL A 203 -23.20 12.55 2.01
CA VAL A 203 -22.95 13.63 1.07
C VAL A 203 -23.76 14.85 1.48
N ALA A 204 -23.11 15.99 1.69
CA ALA A 204 -23.74 17.20 2.22
C ALA A 204 -24.61 16.92 3.47
N GLY A 205 -24.10 16.10 4.39
CA GLY A 205 -24.76 15.71 5.64
C GLY A 205 -25.88 14.68 5.52
N ARG A 206 -26.19 14.17 4.31
CA ARG A 206 -27.23 13.16 4.08
C ARG A 206 -26.62 11.77 3.92
N GLU A 207 -27.12 10.80 4.69
CA GLU A 207 -26.66 9.42 4.63
C GLU A 207 -26.96 8.79 3.25
N ARG A 208 -25.94 8.12 2.67
CA ARG A 208 -25.97 7.52 1.34
C ARG A 208 -25.54 6.05 1.32
N ILE A 209 -25.20 5.49 2.46
CA ILE A 209 -24.75 4.08 2.52
C ILE A 209 -25.82 3.14 1.94
N GLY A 210 -27.09 3.33 2.28
CA GLY A 210 -28.19 2.56 1.72
C GLY A 210 -28.27 2.66 0.19
N THR A 211 -28.12 3.86 -0.38
CA THR A 211 -28.10 4.07 -1.83
C THR A 211 -26.93 3.31 -2.49
N LEU A 212 -25.75 3.31 -1.86
CA LEU A 212 -24.59 2.58 -2.36
C LEU A 212 -24.80 1.06 -2.32
N LEU A 213 -25.40 0.55 -1.24
CA LEU A 213 -25.75 -0.86 -1.10
C LEU A 213 -26.81 -1.32 -2.10
N ASP A 214 -27.86 -0.51 -2.30
CA ASP A 214 -28.92 -0.79 -3.29
C ASP A 214 -28.40 -0.80 -4.73
N ARG A 215 -27.41 0.05 -5.05
CA ARG A 215 -26.81 0.19 -6.37
C ARG A 215 -25.45 -0.51 -6.50
N TYR A 216 -25.19 -1.55 -5.69
CA TYR A 216 -23.88 -2.17 -5.63
C TYR A 216 -23.45 -2.81 -6.96
N GLU A 217 -24.37 -3.38 -7.74
CA GLU A 217 -24.06 -3.90 -9.09
C GLU A 217 -23.66 -2.79 -10.09
N GLU A 218 -24.20 -1.59 -9.92
CA GLU A 218 -23.76 -0.43 -10.71
C GLU A 218 -22.35 0.00 -10.27
N LEU A 219 -22.09 -0.03 -8.97
CA LEU A 219 -20.78 0.29 -8.42
C LEU A 219 -19.72 -0.72 -8.89
N GLN A 220 -20.04 -2.01 -8.99
CA GLN A 220 -19.16 -3.04 -9.57
C GLN A 220 -18.80 -2.73 -11.03
N ARG A 221 -19.78 -2.31 -11.84
CA ARG A 221 -19.52 -1.90 -13.23
C ARG A 221 -18.72 -0.59 -13.34
N PHE A 222 -18.82 0.26 -12.34
CA PHE A 222 -18.07 1.51 -12.26
C PHE A 222 -16.59 1.30 -11.92
N ASP A 223 -16.30 0.41 -10.95
CA ASP A 223 -14.92 0.11 -10.55
C ASP A 223 -14.76 -1.38 -10.17
N HIS A 224 -13.86 -2.06 -10.87
CA HIS A 224 -13.61 -3.50 -10.74
C HIS A 224 -13.24 -3.95 -9.32
N ARG A 225 -12.75 -3.08 -8.44
CA ARG A 225 -12.43 -3.44 -7.05
C ARG A 225 -13.65 -3.84 -6.24
N PHE A 226 -14.83 -3.34 -6.59
CA PHE A 226 -16.08 -3.74 -5.97
C PHE A 226 -16.62 -5.08 -6.50
N GLU A 227 -16.07 -5.64 -7.60
CA GLU A 227 -16.39 -6.98 -8.09
C GLU A 227 -15.88 -8.10 -7.17
N ALA A 228 -15.07 -7.74 -6.16
CA ALA A 228 -14.56 -8.67 -5.17
C ALA A 228 -15.65 -9.43 -4.40
N PHE A 229 -16.82 -8.82 -4.23
CA PHE A 229 -17.86 -9.33 -3.33
C PHE A 229 -19.20 -9.50 -4.03
N ASP A 230 -19.95 -10.53 -3.59
CA ASP A 230 -21.33 -10.73 -3.98
C ASP A 230 -22.21 -9.57 -3.49
N PRO A 231 -23.07 -8.96 -4.34
CA PRO A 231 -23.92 -7.83 -3.96
C PRO A 231 -24.89 -8.14 -2.81
N ASP A 232 -25.49 -9.34 -2.78
CA ASP A 232 -26.40 -9.71 -1.71
C ASP A 232 -25.68 -9.91 -0.39
N PHE A 233 -24.44 -10.41 -0.44
CA PHE A 233 -23.57 -10.47 0.75
C PHE A 233 -23.31 -9.08 1.31
N VAL A 234 -22.92 -8.10 0.48
CA VAL A 234 -22.62 -6.74 0.93
C VAL A 234 -23.87 -6.05 1.48
N ARG A 235 -25.04 -6.20 0.85
CA ARG A 235 -26.32 -5.70 1.37
C ARG A 235 -26.66 -6.27 2.75
N ARG A 236 -26.45 -7.59 2.95
CA ARG A 236 -26.69 -8.24 4.25
C ARG A 236 -25.68 -7.82 5.31
N LEU A 237 -24.45 -7.55 4.90
CA LEU A 237 -23.41 -7.02 5.77
C LEU A 237 -23.76 -5.61 6.26
N GLY A 238 -24.46 -4.82 5.45
CA GLY A 238 -24.85 -3.45 5.76
C GLY A 238 -23.70 -2.45 5.82
N ALA A 239 -22.57 -2.79 5.24
CA ALA A 239 -21.35 -1.99 5.20
C ALA A 239 -20.58 -2.34 3.92
N ILE A 240 -19.75 -1.44 3.41
CA ILE A 240 -18.92 -1.67 2.23
C ILE A 240 -17.53 -2.12 2.70
N PRO A 241 -17.14 -3.38 2.42
CA PRO A 241 -15.79 -3.87 2.73
C PRO A 241 -14.77 -3.22 1.80
N THR A 242 -13.52 -3.11 2.27
CA THR A 242 -12.41 -2.72 1.39
C THR A 242 -11.96 -3.89 0.51
N GLU A 243 -11.22 -3.61 -0.57
CA GLU A 243 -10.79 -4.66 -1.50
C GLU A 243 -9.95 -5.77 -0.86
N TYR A 244 -9.24 -5.49 0.24
CA TYR A 244 -8.44 -6.51 0.94
C TYR A 244 -9.28 -7.51 1.75
N ASP A 245 -10.51 -7.16 2.12
CA ASP A 245 -11.44 -8.07 2.80
C ASP A 245 -11.77 -9.29 1.91
N TYR A 246 -11.54 -9.17 0.59
CA TYR A 246 -11.64 -10.24 -0.40
C TYR A 246 -10.87 -11.50 0.00
N TYR A 247 -9.65 -11.36 0.49
CA TYR A 247 -8.82 -12.51 0.88
C TYR A 247 -9.41 -13.30 2.03
N TYR A 248 -10.19 -12.66 2.90
CA TYR A 248 -10.86 -13.29 4.03
C TYR A 248 -12.21 -13.92 3.65
N TYR A 249 -12.97 -13.25 2.78
CA TYR A 249 -14.31 -13.71 2.41
C TYR A 249 -14.31 -14.67 1.22
N GLU A 250 -13.33 -14.55 0.31
CA GLU A 250 -13.24 -15.33 -0.93
C GLU A 250 -11.87 -16.03 -1.14
N PRO A 251 -11.29 -16.68 -0.09
CA PRO A 251 -9.94 -17.24 -0.19
C PRO A 251 -9.80 -18.29 -1.28
N ARG A 252 -10.85 -19.10 -1.52
CA ARG A 252 -10.84 -20.14 -2.57
C ARG A 252 -10.88 -19.54 -3.97
N ARG A 253 -11.64 -18.46 -4.16
CA ARG A 253 -11.72 -17.75 -5.43
C ARG A 253 -10.36 -17.13 -5.78
N TYR A 254 -9.68 -16.53 -4.80
CA TYR A 254 -8.32 -16.02 -4.95
C TYR A 254 -7.34 -17.13 -5.39
N VAL A 255 -7.27 -18.23 -4.65
CA VAL A 255 -6.35 -19.34 -4.97
C VAL A 255 -6.61 -19.89 -6.37
N ALA A 256 -7.86 -20.06 -6.75
CA ALA A 256 -8.23 -20.52 -8.10
C ALA A 256 -7.82 -19.49 -9.18
N ALA A 257 -7.96 -18.19 -8.91
CA ALA A 257 -7.57 -17.14 -9.84
C ALA A 257 -6.05 -17.15 -10.08
N VAL A 258 -5.24 -17.21 -9.02
CA VAL A 258 -3.78 -17.28 -9.12
C VAL A 258 -3.32 -18.56 -9.83
N ALA A 259 -3.95 -19.70 -9.54
CA ALA A 259 -3.64 -20.95 -10.23
C ALA A 259 -3.90 -20.87 -11.74
N ARG A 260 -5.00 -20.21 -12.16
CA ARG A 260 -5.28 -19.98 -13.60
C ARG A 260 -4.30 -19.01 -14.24
N ALA A 261 -3.88 -17.98 -13.51
CA ALA A 261 -2.91 -17.01 -14.01
C ALA A 261 -1.49 -17.60 -14.17
N GLY A 262 -1.20 -18.72 -13.50
CA GLY A 262 0.10 -19.39 -13.56
C GLY A 262 1.23 -18.67 -12.84
N ALA A 263 0.96 -17.48 -12.28
CA ALA A 263 1.93 -16.68 -11.53
C ALA A 263 1.24 -15.87 -10.44
N SER A 264 1.93 -15.66 -9.33
CA SER A 264 1.46 -14.76 -8.28
C SER A 264 1.77 -13.30 -8.60
N ARG A 265 1.08 -12.38 -7.92
CA ARG A 265 1.38 -10.95 -8.02
C ARG A 265 2.84 -10.62 -7.66
N GLY A 266 3.44 -11.34 -6.71
CA GLY A 266 4.84 -11.18 -6.33
C GLY A 266 5.80 -11.54 -7.47
N ALA A 267 5.51 -12.62 -8.21
CA ALA A 267 6.30 -13.01 -9.39
C ALA A 267 6.25 -11.92 -10.47
N ASP A 268 5.05 -11.38 -10.75
CA ASP A 268 4.88 -10.29 -11.71
C ASP A 268 5.64 -9.04 -11.29
N VAL A 269 5.50 -8.63 -10.03
CA VAL A 269 6.18 -7.44 -9.49
C VAL A 269 7.69 -7.60 -9.53
N LEU A 270 8.23 -8.77 -9.18
CA LEU A 270 9.67 -9.04 -9.25
C LEU A 270 10.18 -8.88 -10.68
N ARG A 271 9.50 -9.51 -11.66
CA ARG A 271 9.87 -9.40 -13.09
C ARG A 271 9.81 -7.96 -13.57
N LEU A 272 8.70 -7.25 -13.31
CA LEU A 272 8.51 -5.87 -13.71
C LEU A 272 9.58 -4.94 -13.10
N ASN A 273 9.87 -5.07 -11.81
CA ASN A 273 10.86 -4.22 -11.16
C ASN A 273 12.29 -4.53 -11.63
N THR A 274 12.61 -5.80 -11.89
CA THR A 274 13.93 -6.18 -12.44
C THR A 274 14.16 -5.55 -13.82
N GLY A 275 13.15 -5.64 -14.71
CA GLY A 275 13.20 -4.98 -16.02
C GLY A 275 13.34 -3.46 -15.89
N LEU A 276 12.52 -2.84 -15.04
CA LEU A 276 12.57 -1.39 -14.81
C LEU A 276 13.94 -0.90 -14.38
N LEU A 277 14.56 -1.57 -13.41
CA LEU A 277 15.90 -1.16 -12.95
C LEU A 277 16.94 -1.24 -14.06
N ALA A 278 16.88 -2.28 -14.90
CA ALA A 278 17.76 -2.43 -16.06
C ALA A 278 17.52 -1.34 -17.10
N ASP A 279 16.26 -1.02 -17.43
CA ASP A 279 15.91 0.00 -18.41
C ASP A 279 16.34 1.40 -17.96
N ILE A 280 16.12 1.73 -16.67
CA ILE A 280 16.57 3.01 -16.09
C ILE A 280 18.09 3.10 -16.10
N ALA A 281 18.81 2.03 -15.73
CA ALA A 281 20.27 2.02 -15.74
C ALA A 281 20.79 2.28 -17.17
N LYS A 282 20.25 1.57 -18.17
CA LYS A 282 20.60 1.75 -19.58
C LYS A 282 20.35 3.18 -20.08
N ALA A 283 19.21 3.77 -19.72
CA ALA A 283 18.88 5.14 -20.09
C ALA A 283 19.86 6.14 -19.46
N PHE A 284 20.26 5.93 -18.21
CA PHE A 284 21.27 6.77 -17.57
C PHE A 284 22.67 6.61 -18.16
N ASP A 285 23.05 5.43 -18.60
CA ASP A 285 24.32 5.17 -19.28
C ASP A 285 24.39 5.89 -20.65
N SER A 286 23.24 6.02 -21.33
CA SER A 286 23.13 6.79 -22.58
C SER A 286 23.01 8.31 -22.35
N GLY A 287 22.87 8.76 -21.11
CA GLY A 287 22.68 10.16 -20.73
C GLY A 287 21.28 10.72 -20.94
N ASP A 288 20.30 9.86 -21.24
CA ASP A 288 18.92 10.29 -21.51
C ASP A 288 17.98 10.09 -20.30
N VAL A 289 17.81 11.17 -19.55
CA VAL A 289 16.88 11.22 -18.40
C VAL A 289 15.42 11.06 -18.81
N ARG A 290 15.03 11.52 -20.01
CA ARG A 290 13.65 11.42 -20.51
C ARG A 290 13.28 9.97 -20.81
N ASP A 291 14.21 9.21 -21.37
CA ASP A 291 14.01 7.78 -21.60
C ASP A 291 13.89 7.01 -20.29
N ALA A 292 14.69 7.35 -19.26
CA ALA A 292 14.54 6.79 -17.93
C ALA A 292 13.15 7.07 -17.34
N TRP A 293 12.64 8.30 -17.49
CA TRP A 293 11.30 8.66 -17.03
C TRP A 293 10.20 7.95 -17.81
N ARG A 294 10.35 7.84 -19.14
CA ARG A 294 9.39 7.12 -20.01
C ARG A 294 9.28 5.65 -19.62
N ALA A 295 10.42 4.95 -19.48
CA ALA A 295 10.45 3.56 -19.01
C ALA A 295 9.77 3.42 -17.65
N TYR A 296 10.05 4.33 -16.72
CA TYR A 296 9.44 4.37 -15.39
C TYR A 296 7.93 4.58 -15.44
N SER A 297 7.45 5.59 -16.17
CA SER A 297 6.03 5.94 -16.26
C SER A 297 5.20 4.82 -16.90
N THR A 298 5.71 4.23 -17.99
CA THR A 298 5.10 3.07 -18.64
C THR A 298 4.94 1.90 -17.66
N GLN A 299 5.99 1.58 -16.93
CA GLN A 299 5.98 0.48 -15.97
C GLN A 299 4.99 0.75 -14.81
N MET A 300 4.94 2.00 -14.31
CA MET A 300 3.97 2.37 -13.26
C MET A 300 2.52 2.29 -13.79
N GLY A 301 2.30 2.62 -15.06
CA GLY A 301 1.01 2.42 -15.73
C GLY A 301 0.58 0.95 -15.76
N ILE A 302 1.46 0.05 -16.19
CA ILE A 302 1.21 -1.40 -16.20
C ILE A 302 0.88 -1.92 -14.79
N ARG A 303 1.65 -1.51 -13.77
CA ARG A 303 1.40 -1.91 -12.38
C ARG A 303 0.04 -1.44 -11.86
N ARG A 304 -0.37 -0.23 -12.23
CA ARG A 304 -1.69 0.32 -11.85
C ARG A 304 -2.81 -0.44 -12.54
N ALA A 305 -2.69 -0.66 -13.84
CA ALA A 305 -3.70 -1.35 -14.64
C ALA A 305 -3.91 -2.81 -14.22
N SER A 306 -2.85 -3.49 -13.72
CA SER A 306 -2.91 -4.88 -13.28
C SER A 306 -3.25 -5.07 -11.79
N TYR A 307 -3.46 -3.96 -11.03
CA TYR A 307 -3.75 -4.04 -9.60
C TYR A 307 -5.07 -4.78 -9.32
N MET A 308 -5.07 -5.78 -8.45
CA MET A 308 -6.17 -6.65 -8.05
C MET A 308 -6.81 -7.49 -9.19
N ARG A 309 -6.52 -7.22 -10.47
CA ARG A 309 -7.16 -7.93 -11.58
C ARG A 309 -6.83 -9.42 -11.60
N THR A 310 -5.55 -9.77 -11.42
CA THR A 310 -5.13 -11.17 -11.34
C THR A 310 -5.76 -11.88 -10.15
N ASP A 311 -5.77 -11.22 -9.00
CA ASP A 311 -6.27 -11.79 -7.74
C ASP A 311 -7.78 -12.05 -7.76
N MET A 312 -8.54 -11.25 -8.53
CA MET A 312 -10.01 -11.34 -8.61
C MET A 312 -10.53 -11.96 -9.89
N ALA A 313 -9.66 -12.38 -10.84
CA ALA A 313 -10.07 -12.88 -12.14
C ALA A 313 -11.04 -14.07 -12.02
N GLY A 314 -12.29 -13.87 -12.45
CA GLY A 314 -13.31 -14.91 -12.55
C GLY A 314 -13.09 -15.84 -13.76
N GLU A 315 -13.93 -16.90 -13.89
CA GLU A 315 -13.98 -17.71 -15.11
C GLU A 315 -14.45 -16.83 -16.28
N GLY A 316 -13.67 -16.85 -17.37
CA GLY A 316 -13.96 -16.05 -18.56
C GLY A 316 -13.53 -14.59 -18.53
N MET A 317 -12.98 -14.08 -17.44
CA MET A 317 -12.36 -12.75 -17.43
C MET A 317 -10.97 -12.79 -18.07
N PRO A 318 -10.62 -11.83 -18.95
CA PRO A 318 -9.26 -11.73 -19.47
C PRO A 318 -8.28 -11.50 -18.32
N LEU A 319 -7.20 -12.26 -18.31
CA LEU A 319 -6.08 -12.03 -17.40
C LEU A 319 -5.48 -10.63 -17.69
N ALA A 320 -4.95 -10.00 -16.65
CA ALA A 320 -4.24 -8.73 -16.83
C ALA A 320 -3.12 -8.91 -17.87
N PRO A 321 -2.86 -7.91 -18.75
CA PRO A 321 -1.77 -8.00 -19.73
C PRO A 321 -0.47 -8.33 -19.01
N THR A 322 0.19 -9.40 -19.43
CA THR A 322 1.51 -9.75 -18.94
C THR A 322 2.56 -8.90 -19.66
N ALA A 323 3.71 -8.67 -19.04
CA ALA A 323 4.81 -7.94 -19.70
C ALA A 323 5.32 -8.66 -20.97
N ALA A 324 4.92 -9.90 -21.21
CA ALA A 324 5.22 -10.64 -22.45
C ALA A 324 4.38 -10.15 -23.64
N ASP A 325 3.22 -9.55 -23.39
CA ASP A 325 2.30 -9.12 -24.44
C ASP A 325 2.69 -7.78 -25.08
N GLY A 326 3.69 -7.08 -24.51
CA GLY A 326 4.19 -5.78 -24.99
C GLY A 326 5.34 -5.83 -26.00
N HIS A 327 5.86 -7.00 -26.37
CA HIS A 327 7.02 -7.15 -27.25
C HIS A 327 6.75 -7.86 -28.59
N GLY A 328 5.50 -7.93 -29.04
CA GLY A 328 5.19 -8.59 -30.28
C GLY A 328 3.89 -8.16 -30.93
N ALA A 329 3.87 -7.00 -31.58
CA ALA A 329 2.87 -6.71 -32.60
C ALA A 329 3.41 -5.65 -33.57
N ASP A 330 4.28 -6.09 -34.49
CA ASP A 330 4.43 -5.44 -35.77
C ASP A 330 3.89 -6.41 -36.82
N ALA A 331 2.72 -6.11 -37.40
CA ALA A 331 2.29 -6.57 -38.72
C ALA A 331 0.85 -6.10 -38.99
N GLY A 332 0.74 -5.24 -39.97
CA GLY A 332 -0.43 -4.54 -40.45
C GLY A 332 -1.61 -5.38 -40.93
N ALA A 333 -2.76 -4.72 -40.91
CA ALA A 333 -3.87 -4.88 -41.87
C ALA A 333 -4.87 -3.71 -41.77
N PRO A 334 -5.67 -3.42 -42.82
CA PRO A 334 -6.12 -2.07 -43.14
C PRO A 334 -7.48 -1.69 -42.56
N ALA A 335 -7.67 -0.38 -42.45
CA ALA A 335 -8.91 0.30 -42.05
C ALA A 335 -10.10 0.04 -42.98
N THR A 336 -11.26 -0.24 -42.37
CA THR A 336 -12.57 0.09 -43.01
C THR A 336 -13.41 0.93 -42.05
N ALA A 337 -13.88 2.05 -42.57
CA ALA A 337 -14.69 3.02 -41.87
C ALA A 337 -16.11 2.49 -41.60
N GLY A 338 -16.65 2.81 -40.43
CA GLY A 338 -18.06 2.62 -40.09
C GLY A 338 -18.45 3.48 -38.91
N SER A 339 -19.25 4.48 -39.15
CA SER A 339 -19.82 5.45 -38.21
C SER A 339 -20.82 4.81 -37.24
N GLY A 340 -20.70 5.11 -35.94
CA GLY A 340 -21.74 4.75 -34.95
C GLY A 340 -21.41 5.25 -33.57
N VAL A 341 -22.13 6.28 -33.11
CA VAL A 341 -22.04 6.87 -31.76
C VAL A 341 -22.65 5.92 -30.74
N ALA A 342 -21.87 5.48 -29.76
CA ALA A 342 -22.42 5.01 -28.50
C ALA A 342 -21.29 5.08 -27.45
N GLY A 343 -21.54 5.77 -26.32
CA GLY A 343 -20.63 5.89 -25.22
C GLY A 343 -20.39 4.54 -24.54
N GLY A 344 -19.13 4.12 -24.54
CA GLY A 344 -18.64 2.96 -23.83
C GLY A 344 -17.26 3.31 -23.28
N HIS A 345 -17.11 3.29 -21.95
CA HIS A 345 -15.81 3.44 -21.32
C HIS A 345 -15.04 2.15 -21.60
N GLY A 346 -14.19 2.20 -22.64
CA GLY A 346 -13.35 1.11 -23.05
C GLY A 346 -12.27 0.80 -21.98
N ALA A 347 -11.98 -0.48 -21.84
CA ALA A 347 -10.78 -0.95 -21.18
C ALA A 347 -9.56 -0.22 -21.80
N THR A 348 -8.78 0.47 -20.98
CA THR A 348 -7.53 1.13 -21.40
C THR A 348 -6.62 0.10 -22.04
N THR A 349 -6.38 0.22 -23.33
CA THR A 349 -5.45 -0.60 -24.09
C THR A 349 -4.01 -0.20 -23.76
N GLY A 350 -3.03 -1.02 -24.10
CA GLY A 350 -1.60 -0.68 -23.94
C GLY A 350 -1.21 0.65 -24.60
N GLN A 351 -2.00 1.12 -25.56
CA GLN A 351 -1.85 2.42 -26.23
C GLN A 351 -2.18 3.58 -25.28
N ASP A 352 -3.26 3.48 -24.48
CA ASP A 352 -3.62 4.52 -23.50
C ASP A 352 -2.60 4.62 -22.36
N ALA A 353 -1.88 3.51 -22.06
CA ALA A 353 -0.76 3.51 -21.11
C ALA A 353 0.49 4.17 -21.72
N ALA A 354 0.68 4.08 -23.03
CA ALA A 354 1.78 4.75 -23.75
C ALA A 354 1.51 6.25 -23.90
N ASP A 355 0.26 6.65 -24.16
CA ASP A 355 -0.15 8.06 -24.25
C ASP A 355 -0.08 8.76 -22.88
N ALA A 356 -0.33 8.03 -21.78
CA ALA A 356 -0.07 8.51 -20.40
C ALA A 356 1.44 8.64 -20.09
N ALA A 357 2.32 8.02 -20.87
CA ALA A 357 3.78 8.11 -20.71
C ALA A 357 4.39 9.35 -21.38
N GLU A 358 3.66 10.06 -22.22
CA GLU A 358 4.04 11.38 -22.77
C GLU A 358 3.86 12.53 -21.76
N GLU A 359 3.43 12.25 -20.53
CA GLU A 359 3.51 13.25 -19.46
C GLU A 359 4.97 13.71 -19.33
N ASP A 360 5.24 14.91 -19.78
CA ASP A 360 6.51 15.62 -19.62
C ASP A 360 6.99 15.50 -18.15
N LEU A 361 8.27 15.28 -17.92
CA LEU A 361 8.90 15.22 -16.59
C LEU A 361 8.47 16.40 -15.69
N ALA A 362 8.25 17.57 -16.28
CA ALA A 362 7.80 18.81 -15.63
C ALA A 362 6.30 19.10 -15.84
N GLY A 363 5.64 18.47 -16.79
CA GLY A 363 4.28 18.76 -17.20
C GLY A 363 3.24 17.87 -16.51
N GLY A 364 2.24 18.49 -15.94
CA GLY A 364 1.13 17.83 -15.24
C GLY A 364 0.61 18.65 -14.07
N THR A 365 0.34 19.95 -14.31
CA THR A 365 -0.41 20.80 -13.36
C THR A 365 -1.91 20.48 -13.38
N GLY A 366 -2.27 19.23 -13.55
CA GLY A 366 -3.64 18.78 -13.32
C GLY A 366 -3.97 18.96 -11.85
N SER A 367 -5.01 19.73 -11.55
CA SER A 367 -5.58 20.00 -10.22
C SER A 367 -6.19 18.75 -9.56
N ALA A 368 -5.87 17.55 -10.03
CA ALA A 368 -6.31 16.30 -9.41
C ALA A 368 -5.63 16.20 -8.03
N ARG A 369 -6.43 16.10 -6.98
CA ARG A 369 -5.94 15.68 -5.64
C ARG A 369 -5.11 14.43 -5.85
N PRO A 370 -3.84 14.40 -5.40
CA PRO A 370 -3.07 13.18 -5.52
C PRO A 370 -3.81 12.09 -4.76
N GLY A 371 -4.34 11.14 -5.51
CA GLY A 371 -4.76 9.86 -4.99
C GLY A 371 -3.52 9.04 -4.62
N GLY A 372 -3.73 7.98 -3.84
CA GLY A 372 -2.66 7.10 -3.46
C GLY A 372 -1.95 7.50 -2.15
N TYR A 373 -0.94 6.71 -1.80
CA TYR A 373 -0.25 6.80 -0.50
C TYR A 373 0.49 8.13 -0.29
N GLU A 374 1.03 8.74 -1.36
CA GLU A 374 1.63 10.07 -1.30
C GLU A 374 0.60 11.13 -0.87
N GLY A 375 -0.64 10.97 -1.30
CA GLY A 375 -1.74 11.83 -0.90
C GLY A 375 -2.02 11.77 0.59
N VAL A 376 -2.15 10.57 1.14
CA VAL A 376 -2.42 10.36 2.57
C VAL A 376 -1.25 10.82 3.43
N ALA A 377 -0.01 10.46 3.07
CA ALA A 377 1.19 10.88 3.81
C ALA A 377 1.30 12.41 3.87
N LEU A 378 1.05 13.10 2.76
CA LEU A 378 1.11 14.56 2.71
C LEU A 378 -0.05 15.22 3.48
N GLN A 379 -1.25 14.63 3.52
CA GLN A 379 -2.32 15.09 4.39
C GLN A 379 -1.93 15.00 5.87
N VAL A 380 -1.33 13.89 6.29
CA VAL A 380 -0.82 13.69 7.65
C VAL A 380 0.26 14.73 7.99
N ILE A 381 1.24 14.94 7.11
CA ILE A 381 2.31 15.92 7.30
C ILE A 381 1.74 17.35 7.41
N ALA A 382 0.83 17.71 6.51
CA ALA A 382 0.20 19.03 6.52
C ALA A 382 -0.60 19.26 7.81
N ALA A 383 -1.33 18.25 8.27
CA ALA A 383 -2.10 18.31 9.50
C ALA A 383 -1.21 18.42 10.74
N LEU A 384 -0.18 17.58 10.87
CA LEU A 384 0.78 17.62 11.98
C LEU A 384 1.58 18.93 12.03
N SER A 385 1.83 19.53 10.85
CA SER A 385 2.48 20.85 10.75
C SER A 385 1.55 22.02 11.10
N GLY A 386 0.31 21.75 11.51
CA GLY A 386 -0.69 22.78 11.84
C GLY A 386 -1.25 23.56 10.65
N ARG A 387 -0.90 23.17 9.42
CA ARG A 387 -1.32 23.88 8.20
C ARG A 387 -2.75 23.55 7.76
N ARG A 388 -3.17 22.31 7.95
CA ARG A 388 -4.50 21.82 7.54
C ARG A 388 -4.98 20.70 8.48
N PRO A 389 -5.37 21.03 9.72
CA PRO A 389 -5.94 20.03 10.64
C PRO A 389 -7.18 19.39 10.01
N GLY A 390 -7.38 18.10 10.27
CA GLY A 390 -8.52 17.39 9.70
C GLY A 390 -8.58 15.92 10.11
N ALA A 391 -9.64 15.23 9.67
CA ALA A 391 -9.79 13.79 9.85
C ALA A 391 -9.14 13.04 8.69
N VAL A 392 -8.28 12.08 9.04
CA VAL A 392 -7.60 11.17 8.09
C VAL A 392 -7.73 9.75 8.63
N ILE A 393 -7.97 8.77 7.75
CA ILE A 393 -7.93 7.35 8.15
C ILE A 393 -6.46 6.95 8.27
N VAL A 394 -6.09 6.47 9.45
CA VAL A 394 -4.71 6.10 9.78
C VAL A 394 -4.67 4.88 10.70
N ASN A 395 -3.53 4.21 10.73
CA ASN A 395 -3.21 3.19 11.71
C ASN A 395 -2.64 3.88 12.96
N THR A 396 -3.36 3.80 14.06
CA THR A 396 -3.01 4.44 15.33
C THR A 396 -3.53 3.63 16.51
N ARG A 397 -3.07 3.94 17.73
CA ARG A 397 -3.60 3.30 18.95
C ARG A 397 -5.12 3.46 19.01
N ASN A 398 -5.77 2.38 19.41
CA ASN A 398 -7.24 2.29 19.49
C ASN A 398 -7.85 3.31 20.46
N GLY A 399 -7.24 3.45 21.65
CA GLY A 399 -7.89 4.20 22.72
C GLY A 399 -9.26 3.62 23.05
N ALA A 400 -10.32 4.20 22.47
CA ALA A 400 -11.70 3.71 22.62
C ALA A 400 -12.46 3.65 21.28
N SER A 401 -11.73 3.73 20.13
CA SER A 401 -12.35 3.80 18.79
C SER A 401 -13.13 2.54 18.44
N LEU A 402 -12.59 1.38 18.80
CA LEU A 402 -13.24 0.06 18.68
C LEU A 402 -13.30 -0.54 20.07
N PRO A 403 -14.44 -0.42 20.79
CA PRO A 403 -14.53 -0.75 22.22
C PRO A 403 -14.34 -2.23 22.58
N PHE A 404 -14.27 -3.12 21.59
CA PHE A 404 -14.05 -4.56 21.76
C PHE A 404 -12.59 -4.97 21.61
N LEU A 405 -11.67 -4.02 21.40
CA LEU A 405 -10.22 -4.20 21.34
C LEU A 405 -9.55 -3.41 22.48
N ASP A 406 -8.32 -3.78 22.80
CA ASP A 406 -7.55 -3.10 23.84
C ASP A 406 -7.17 -1.67 23.44
N PRO A 407 -7.03 -0.73 24.39
CA PRO A 407 -6.66 0.66 24.09
C PRO A 407 -5.31 0.81 23.38
N ASP A 408 -4.36 -0.09 23.64
CA ASP A 408 -3.01 -0.08 23.05
C ASP A 408 -2.91 -0.80 21.71
N ASP A 409 -3.96 -1.46 21.26
CA ASP A 409 -4.00 -2.04 19.92
C ASP A 409 -3.91 -0.96 18.84
N VAL A 410 -3.19 -1.24 17.79
CA VAL A 410 -3.24 -0.39 16.60
C VAL A 410 -4.41 -0.82 15.72
N VAL A 411 -5.26 0.13 15.41
CA VAL A 411 -6.44 -0.03 14.55
C VAL A 411 -6.39 0.95 13.40
N GLU A 412 -7.10 0.66 12.32
CA GLU A 412 -7.25 1.59 11.19
C GLU A 412 -8.61 2.28 11.30
N VAL A 413 -8.56 3.56 11.68
CA VAL A 413 -9.75 4.37 11.98
C VAL A 413 -9.54 5.83 11.56
N PRO A 414 -10.60 6.61 11.36
CA PRO A 414 -10.48 8.06 11.26
C PRO A 414 -9.83 8.62 12.53
N ALA A 415 -8.88 9.53 12.37
CA ALA A 415 -8.26 10.25 13.47
C ALA A 415 -8.24 11.74 13.15
N HIS A 416 -8.51 12.58 14.15
CA HIS A 416 -8.23 14.00 14.04
C HIS A 416 -6.74 14.23 14.20
N ILE A 417 -6.12 14.86 13.19
CA ILE A 417 -4.69 15.15 13.17
C ILE A 417 -4.50 16.65 13.17
N GLY A 418 -3.64 17.15 14.04
CA GLY A 418 -3.32 18.57 14.15
C GLY A 418 -2.03 18.81 14.93
N GLY A 419 -1.70 20.07 15.21
CA GLY A 419 -0.50 20.45 15.97
C GLY A 419 -0.41 19.83 17.38
N GLY A 420 -1.54 19.40 17.95
CA GLY A 420 -1.60 18.68 19.23
C GLY A 420 -1.34 17.17 19.12
N GLY A 421 -1.19 16.64 17.93
CA GLY A 421 -0.95 15.21 17.71
C GLY A 421 -2.06 14.50 16.93
N ILE A 422 -2.22 13.19 17.20
CA ILE A 422 -3.15 12.28 16.54
C ILE A 422 -4.15 11.80 17.59
N ALA A 423 -5.42 12.11 17.39
CA ALA A 423 -6.51 11.70 18.27
C ALA A 423 -7.47 10.78 17.48
N PRO A 424 -7.50 9.47 17.77
CA PRO A 424 -8.42 8.58 17.11
C PRO A 424 -9.88 8.97 17.40
N LEU A 425 -10.71 8.94 16.37
CA LEU A 425 -12.15 9.17 16.47
C LEU A 425 -12.86 7.83 16.71
N ALA A 426 -14.12 7.89 17.09
CA ALA A 426 -14.93 6.68 17.18
C ALA A 426 -14.90 5.94 15.82
N GLY A 427 -14.48 4.72 15.83
CA GLY A 427 -14.59 3.82 14.68
C GLY A 427 -16.06 3.58 14.35
N GLY A 428 -16.38 3.34 13.09
CA GLY A 428 -17.76 3.03 12.70
C GLY A 428 -18.31 1.82 13.47
N ALA A 429 -19.63 1.76 13.60
CA ALA A 429 -20.31 0.61 14.22
C ALA A 429 -20.14 -0.63 13.32
N LEU A 430 -19.03 -1.34 13.46
CA LEU A 430 -18.74 -2.53 12.67
C LEU A 430 -19.87 -3.56 12.78
N PRO A 431 -20.25 -4.23 11.67
CA PRO A 431 -21.17 -5.36 11.69
C PRO A 431 -20.71 -6.41 12.70
N ARG A 432 -21.65 -7.04 13.41
CA ARG A 432 -21.31 -8.08 14.40
C ARG A 432 -20.49 -9.22 13.80
N SER A 433 -20.79 -9.60 12.56
CA SER A 433 -20.06 -10.60 11.79
C SER A 433 -18.59 -10.22 11.54
N ALA A 434 -18.30 -8.93 11.36
CA ALA A 434 -16.94 -8.44 11.15
C ALA A 434 -16.12 -8.41 12.46
N ARG A 435 -16.76 -8.13 13.61
CA ARG A 435 -16.06 -8.02 14.91
C ARG A 435 -15.28 -9.27 15.30
N GLY A 436 -15.87 -10.46 15.09
CA GLY A 436 -15.20 -11.73 15.38
C GLY A 436 -13.92 -11.91 14.57
N LEU A 437 -13.98 -11.59 13.28
CA LEU A 437 -12.84 -11.64 12.39
C LEU A 437 -11.75 -10.64 12.78
N VAL A 438 -12.13 -9.38 13.07
CA VAL A 438 -11.21 -8.34 13.54
C VAL A 438 -10.51 -8.76 14.83
N THR A 439 -11.26 -9.31 15.81
CA THR A 439 -10.67 -9.79 17.07
C THR A 439 -9.68 -10.91 16.83
N GLN A 440 -10.03 -11.90 16.01
CA GLN A 440 -9.14 -13.03 15.72
C GLN A 440 -7.85 -12.58 15.01
N VAL A 441 -7.96 -11.68 14.04
CA VAL A 441 -6.78 -11.13 13.34
C VAL A 441 -5.95 -10.28 14.28
N LYS A 442 -6.55 -9.52 15.20
CA LYS A 442 -5.81 -8.74 16.19
C LYS A 442 -5.01 -9.64 17.15
N GLU A 443 -5.57 -10.76 17.60
CA GLU A 443 -4.82 -11.72 18.43
C GLU A 443 -3.62 -12.28 17.65
N TYR A 444 -3.80 -12.63 16.38
CA TYR A 444 -2.70 -13.01 15.50
C TYR A 444 -1.62 -11.91 15.44
N GLU A 445 -2.01 -10.64 15.23
CA GLU A 445 -1.06 -9.52 15.14
C GLU A 445 -0.25 -9.34 16.42
N ARG A 446 -0.88 -9.47 17.60
CA ARG A 446 -0.21 -9.39 18.91
C ARG A 446 0.88 -10.45 19.04
N GLU A 447 0.56 -11.70 18.65
CA GLU A 447 1.50 -12.82 18.72
C GLU A 447 2.64 -12.66 17.71
N VAL A 448 2.39 -12.16 16.50
CA VAL A 448 3.44 -11.86 15.51
C VAL A 448 4.41 -10.80 16.04
N VAL A 449 3.89 -9.70 16.60
CA VAL A 449 4.72 -8.63 17.17
C VAL A 449 5.58 -9.18 18.32
N SER A 450 4.97 -9.95 19.21
CA SER A 450 5.70 -10.59 20.33
C SER A 450 6.78 -11.53 19.84
N ALA A 451 6.49 -12.39 18.85
CA ALA A 451 7.46 -13.31 18.26
C ALA A 451 8.63 -12.57 17.59
N ALA A 452 8.31 -11.50 16.85
CA ALA A 452 9.34 -10.69 16.18
C ALA A 452 10.29 -9.97 17.16
N VAL A 453 9.78 -9.53 18.30
CA VAL A 453 10.56 -8.81 19.32
C VAL A 453 11.41 -9.78 20.17
N THR A 454 10.84 -10.95 20.49
CA THR A 454 11.51 -11.94 21.36
C THR A 454 12.40 -12.93 20.61
N GLY A 455 12.26 -13.05 19.28
CA GLY A 455 12.96 -14.07 18.49
C GLY A 455 12.38 -15.49 18.66
N ASP A 456 11.14 -15.63 19.15
CA ASP A 456 10.51 -16.90 19.49
C ASP A 456 9.83 -17.53 18.25
N ALA A 457 10.43 -18.60 17.70
CA ALA A 457 9.95 -19.31 16.52
C ALA A 457 8.65 -20.09 16.79
N GLU A 458 8.45 -20.66 17.96
CA GLU A 458 7.24 -21.39 18.32
C GLU A 458 6.05 -20.43 18.49
N ARG A 459 6.30 -19.24 19.05
CA ARG A 459 5.30 -18.17 19.10
C ARG A 459 4.94 -17.66 17.70
N ALA A 460 5.90 -17.54 16.79
CA ALA A 460 5.63 -17.21 15.39
C ALA A 460 4.75 -18.26 14.70
N ALA A 461 4.99 -19.54 14.97
CA ALA A 461 4.14 -20.62 14.47
C ALA A 461 2.74 -20.61 15.11
N LEU A 462 2.64 -20.29 16.42
CA LEU A 462 1.36 -20.10 17.10
C LEU A 462 0.57 -18.94 16.46
N ALA A 463 1.21 -17.78 16.28
CA ALA A 463 0.60 -16.63 15.62
C ALA A 463 0.03 -17.03 14.26
N LEU A 464 0.80 -17.73 13.46
CA LEU A 464 0.37 -18.19 12.15
C LEU A 464 -0.84 -19.14 12.23
N ALA A 465 -0.87 -20.03 13.24
CA ALA A 465 -2.00 -20.95 13.47
C ALA A 465 -3.30 -20.24 13.93
N LEU A 466 -3.18 -19.05 14.54
CA LEU A 466 -4.34 -18.23 14.94
C LEU A 466 -4.96 -17.48 13.76
N HIS A 467 -4.22 -17.32 12.66
CA HIS A 467 -4.72 -16.57 11.51
C HIS A 467 -5.87 -17.33 10.81
N PRO A 468 -7.01 -16.68 10.51
CA PRO A 468 -8.19 -17.37 9.95
C PRO A 468 -7.97 -18.01 8.58
N LEU A 469 -6.93 -17.64 7.85
CA LEU A 469 -6.55 -18.20 6.54
C LEU A 469 -5.56 -19.37 6.64
N VAL A 470 -5.21 -19.83 7.85
CA VAL A 470 -4.30 -20.95 8.07
C VAL A 470 -5.04 -22.12 8.76
N PRO A 471 -5.05 -23.33 8.17
CA PRO A 471 -5.96 -24.40 8.62
C PRO A 471 -5.41 -25.23 9.81
N GLY A 472 -4.61 -24.64 10.69
CA GLY A 472 -4.19 -25.27 11.95
C GLY A 472 -2.70 -25.34 12.20
N VAL A 473 -2.33 -25.87 13.37
CA VAL A 473 -0.98 -25.79 13.95
C VAL A 473 0.07 -26.56 13.14
N SER A 474 -0.23 -27.74 12.63
CA SER A 474 0.72 -28.52 11.82
C SER A 474 1.15 -27.77 10.56
N VAL A 475 0.17 -27.25 9.82
CA VAL A 475 0.43 -26.44 8.62
C VAL A 475 1.21 -25.17 8.95
N ALA A 476 0.86 -24.50 10.05
CA ALA A 476 1.56 -23.30 10.52
C ALA A 476 3.06 -23.58 10.82
N ARG A 477 3.37 -24.69 11.52
CA ARG A 477 4.74 -25.11 11.80
C ARG A 477 5.54 -25.45 10.54
N GLU A 478 4.93 -26.18 9.62
CA GLU A 478 5.56 -26.50 8.34
C GLU A 478 5.88 -25.22 7.54
N MET A 479 4.92 -24.30 7.46
CA MET A 479 5.11 -23.02 6.78
C MET A 479 6.19 -22.19 7.46
N MET A 480 6.20 -22.11 8.78
CA MET A 480 7.22 -21.36 9.52
C MET A 480 8.62 -21.96 9.30
N SER A 481 8.75 -23.28 9.30
CA SER A 481 10.03 -23.94 8.97
C SER A 481 10.49 -23.60 7.55
N GLU A 482 9.60 -23.66 6.56
CA GLU A 482 9.93 -23.31 5.17
C GLU A 482 10.26 -21.81 5.01
N TYR A 483 9.55 -20.91 5.71
CA TYR A 483 9.88 -19.48 5.71
C TYR A 483 11.28 -19.23 6.28
N ARG A 484 11.62 -19.84 7.42
CA ARG A 484 12.97 -19.70 8.03
C ARG A 484 14.07 -20.21 7.09
N GLU A 485 13.86 -21.35 6.45
CA GLU A 485 14.81 -21.91 5.49
C GLU A 485 14.98 -20.98 4.28
N ARG A 486 13.89 -20.54 3.65
CA ARG A 486 13.95 -19.80 2.39
C ARG A 486 14.36 -18.34 2.54
N HIS A 487 14.04 -17.70 3.67
CA HIS A 487 14.49 -16.35 3.99
C HIS A 487 15.87 -16.31 4.60
N GLY A 488 16.37 -17.43 5.12
CA GLY A 488 17.73 -17.55 5.62
C GLY A 488 18.10 -16.45 6.63
N PRO A 489 19.06 -15.57 6.31
CA PRO A 489 19.54 -14.54 7.25
C PRO A 489 18.44 -13.62 7.79
N ASP A 490 17.41 -13.32 7.00
CA ASP A 490 16.35 -12.38 7.39
C ASP A 490 15.47 -12.91 8.55
N LEU A 491 15.43 -14.24 8.76
CA LEU A 491 14.70 -14.89 9.84
C LEU A 491 15.61 -15.74 10.78
N ALA A 492 16.95 -15.64 10.65
CA ALA A 492 17.89 -16.41 11.47
C ALA A 492 17.83 -16.05 12.95
N TYR A 493 17.29 -14.92 13.33
CA TYR A 493 17.14 -14.48 14.71
C TYR A 493 16.01 -15.22 15.47
N LEU A 494 15.09 -15.89 14.73
CA LEU A 494 14.07 -16.76 15.34
C LEU A 494 14.70 -18.08 15.79
N HIS A 495 14.61 -18.41 17.04
CA HIS A 495 15.22 -19.60 17.67
C HIS A 495 14.21 -20.40 18.49
#